data_470b2ce9df56316c3d646059b019abee
#
_entry.id   470b2ce9df56316c3d646059b019abee
#
_cell.length_a   1.000
_cell.length_b   1.000
_cell.length_c   1.000
_cell.angle_alpha   90.00
_cell.angle_beta   90.00
_cell.angle_gamma   90.00
#
_symmetry.space_group_name_H-M   'P 1'
#
loop_
_entity.id
_entity.type
_entity.pdbx_description
1 polymer ?
#
loop_
_entity_poly.entity_id
_entity_poly.type
_entity_poly.pdbx_seq_one_letter_code
_entity_poly.pdbx_strand_id
1 'polypeptide(L)'
;MEAVDSSAKSARRFSVIASLVVAANCATACRLSPDRGIPAAFWFDGVTPASVTVVSERLNAPLTSAELLAIESDARRELQVAFEHTRLQFTGSPKPAFRVRVVPQPGDGRSFPTAGESRAFGGIRGSGTVNFNIVALSALAYAQRTSGREELVHAIGRGIGRTAVHEFAHQVLGPAGMDGTADRLSYEHGDLRAEHFYAQLHWGPAAARLQQRIGLRRSR
;
A
#
# COMPACT_ATOMS: atom_id res chain seq x y z
N MET A 1 42.09 38.44 57.63
CA MET A 1 42.11 37.05 58.21
C MET A 1 41.28 36.22 57.35
N GLU A 2 41.92 35.26 56.74
CA GLU A 2 41.52 34.02 56.12
C GLU A 2 41.10 34.06 54.70
N ALA A 3 41.75 33.48 53.96
CA ALA A 3 42.44 32.23 53.59
C ALA A 3 41.86 31.80 52.26
N VAL A 4 42.67 32.02 51.28
CA VAL A 4 42.39 31.63 49.87
C VAL A 4 42.71 30.15 49.75
N ASP A 5 41.76 29.33 49.33
CA ASP A 5 42.03 27.98 48.92
C ASP A 5 41.86 27.85 47.42
N SER A 6 42.97 27.56 46.76
CA SER A 6 43.09 27.35 45.34
C SER A 6 42.92 25.89 45.02
N SER A 7 41.78 25.55 44.42
CA SER A 7 41.57 24.18 43.90
C SER A 7 41.82 24.17 42.39
N ALA A 8 42.91 23.50 42.03
CA ALA A 8 43.34 23.27 40.67
C ALA A 8 42.35 22.41 39.88
N LYS A 9 41.75 22.96 38.86
CA LYS A 9 40.92 22.21 37.88
C LYS A 9 41.81 21.47 36.91
N SER A 10 41.96 20.17 37.15
CA SER A 10 42.56 19.23 36.22
C SER A 10 41.68 19.11 34.97
N ALA A 11 42.14 19.68 33.87
CA ALA A 11 41.52 19.54 32.56
C ALA A 11 41.84 18.16 31.99
N ARG A 12 40.92 17.21 32.16
CA ARG A 12 40.98 15.95 31.42
C ARG A 12 40.61 16.20 29.95
N ARG A 13 41.60 16.16 29.08
CA ARG A 13 41.44 16.12 27.64
C ARG A 13 40.86 14.78 27.26
N PHE A 14 39.58 14.70 26.96
CA PHE A 14 38.98 13.57 26.27
C PHE A 14 39.37 13.66 24.81
N SER A 15 40.26 12.79 24.40
CA SER A 15 40.57 12.53 22.99
C SER A 15 39.40 11.75 22.39
N VAL A 16 38.51 12.43 21.68
CA VAL A 16 37.44 11.76 20.89
C VAL A 16 38.09 11.25 19.63
N ILE A 17 38.44 9.95 19.63
CA ILE A 17 38.77 9.23 18.41
C ILE A 17 37.44 9.05 17.65
N ALA A 18 37.21 9.91 16.68
CA ALA A 18 36.13 9.75 15.72
C ALA A 18 36.48 8.57 14.81
N SER A 19 35.98 7.39 15.16
CA SER A 19 35.99 6.24 14.27
C SER A 19 35.05 6.52 13.09
N LEU A 20 35.61 6.96 11.99
CA LEU A 20 34.93 7.08 10.71
C LEU A 20 34.63 5.69 10.19
N VAL A 21 33.47 5.13 10.57
CA VAL A 21 32.96 3.93 9.94
C VAL A 21 32.45 4.36 8.56
N VAL A 22 33.30 4.23 7.56
CA VAL A 22 32.90 4.26 6.16
C VAL A 22 32.07 3.00 5.92
N ALA A 23 30.78 3.11 6.13
CA ALA A 23 29.81 2.13 5.63
C ALA A 23 29.89 2.19 4.10
N ALA A 24 30.75 1.35 3.53
CA ALA A 24 30.70 1.03 2.12
C ALA A 24 29.33 0.39 1.86
N ASN A 25 28.35 1.20 1.51
CA ASN A 25 27.10 0.76 0.93
C ASN A 25 27.44 0.09 -0.41
N CYS A 26 27.82 -1.18 -0.35
CA CYS A 26 27.73 -2.08 -1.47
C CYS A 26 26.22 -2.24 -1.77
N ALA A 27 25.65 -1.21 -2.40
CA ALA A 27 24.45 -1.33 -3.17
C ALA A 27 24.77 -2.24 -4.36
N THR A 28 24.92 -3.53 -4.10
CA THR A 28 24.72 -4.55 -5.12
C THR A 28 23.24 -4.44 -5.47
N ALA A 29 22.94 -3.45 -6.31
CA ALA A 29 21.65 -3.35 -6.95
C ALA A 29 21.52 -4.70 -7.68
N CYS A 30 20.73 -5.61 -7.12
CA CYS A 30 20.20 -6.74 -7.84
C CYS A 30 19.48 -6.14 -9.04
N ARG A 31 20.19 -5.92 -10.13
CA ARG A 31 19.63 -5.44 -11.38
C ARG A 31 18.68 -6.53 -11.83
N LEU A 32 17.41 -6.35 -11.50
CA LEU A 32 16.35 -7.14 -12.08
C LEU A 32 16.59 -7.11 -13.58
N SER A 33 16.73 -8.28 -14.20
CA SER A 33 16.95 -8.38 -15.64
C SER A 33 16.00 -7.44 -16.37
N PRO A 34 16.48 -6.54 -17.24
CA PRO A 34 15.65 -5.48 -17.83
C PRO A 34 14.45 -6.00 -18.62
N ASP A 35 14.47 -7.25 -19.03
CA ASP A 35 13.43 -7.85 -19.88
C ASP A 35 12.42 -8.74 -19.11
N ARG A 36 12.67 -9.03 -17.83
CA ARG A 36 11.73 -9.82 -17.04
C ARG A 36 10.78 -8.94 -16.25
N GLY A 37 9.48 -9.29 -16.30
CA GLY A 37 8.47 -8.72 -15.41
C GLY A 37 8.82 -8.96 -13.95
N ILE A 38 8.37 -8.09 -13.08
CA ILE A 38 8.53 -8.21 -11.63
C ILE A 38 7.27 -8.89 -11.09
N PRO A 39 7.38 -10.11 -10.55
CA PRO A 39 6.21 -10.83 -10.09
C PRO A 39 5.61 -10.18 -8.85
N ALA A 40 4.32 -9.90 -8.92
CA ALA A 40 3.49 -9.43 -7.81
C ALA A 40 2.32 -10.39 -7.60
N ALA A 41 1.85 -10.48 -6.37
CA ALA A 41 0.67 -11.29 -6.03
C ALA A 41 -0.38 -10.45 -5.31
N PHE A 42 -1.63 -10.65 -5.72
CA PHE A 42 -2.81 -10.07 -5.10
C PHE A 42 -3.87 -11.16 -4.96
N TRP A 43 -4.41 -11.33 -3.74
CA TRP A 43 -5.44 -12.35 -3.49
C TRP A 43 -6.32 -11.99 -2.30
N PHE A 44 -7.50 -12.60 -2.28
CA PHE A 44 -8.44 -12.54 -1.17
C PHE A 44 -8.16 -13.71 -0.23
N ASP A 45 -7.94 -13.41 1.04
CA ASP A 45 -7.55 -14.37 2.08
C ASP A 45 -8.62 -14.42 3.17
N GLY A 46 -9.37 -15.52 3.20
CA GLY A 46 -10.44 -15.71 4.17
C GLY A 46 -11.66 -14.80 3.98
N VAL A 47 -11.79 -14.11 2.86
CA VAL A 47 -12.96 -13.28 2.53
C VAL A 47 -14.07 -14.19 2.00
N THR A 48 -15.10 -14.38 2.81
CA THR A 48 -16.28 -15.19 2.51
C THR A 48 -17.55 -14.42 2.88
N PRO A 49 -18.73 -14.78 2.39
CA PRO A 49 -19.97 -14.15 2.83
C PRO A 49 -20.14 -14.12 4.35
N ALA A 50 -19.69 -15.18 5.03
CA ALA A 50 -19.76 -15.27 6.49
C ALA A 50 -18.76 -14.36 7.22
N SER A 51 -17.61 -14.04 6.62
CA SER A 51 -16.59 -13.18 7.22
C SER A 51 -16.82 -11.68 7.03
N VAL A 52 -17.82 -11.30 6.19
CA VAL A 52 -18.14 -9.92 5.84
C VAL A 52 -19.59 -9.53 6.20
N THR A 53 -20.12 -10.12 7.26
CA THR A 53 -21.53 -9.91 7.70
C THR A 53 -21.85 -8.45 7.99
N VAL A 54 -20.91 -7.68 8.55
CA VAL A 54 -21.08 -6.25 8.83
C VAL A 54 -21.36 -5.43 7.56
N VAL A 55 -20.76 -5.81 6.45
CA VAL A 55 -21.01 -5.19 5.14
C VAL A 55 -22.38 -5.63 4.62
N SER A 56 -22.70 -6.90 4.78
CA SER A 56 -24.00 -7.48 4.40
C SER A 56 -25.16 -6.78 5.11
N GLU A 57 -25.03 -6.48 6.39
CA GLU A 57 -26.02 -5.73 7.16
C GLU A 57 -26.27 -4.34 6.56
N ARG A 58 -25.23 -3.64 6.14
CA ARG A 58 -25.34 -2.33 5.50
C ARG A 58 -25.96 -2.39 4.10
N LEU A 59 -25.79 -3.51 3.41
CA LEU A 59 -26.43 -3.76 2.11
C LEU A 59 -27.87 -4.29 2.23
N ASN A 60 -28.39 -4.49 3.45
CA ASN A 60 -29.68 -5.09 3.75
C ASN A 60 -29.87 -6.53 3.19
N ALA A 61 -28.79 -7.18 2.80
CA ALA A 61 -28.77 -8.59 2.37
C ALA A 61 -27.34 -9.13 2.36
N PRO A 62 -27.13 -10.43 2.60
CA PRO A 62 -25.82 -11.06 2.51
C PRO A 62 -25.16 -10.84 1.14
N LEU A 63 -23.85 -10.59 1.16
CA LEU A 63 -23.05 -10.68 -0.07
C LEU A 63 -23.03 -12.14 -0.53
N THR A 64 -23.32 -12.34 -1.80
CA THR A 64 -23.22 -13.65 -2.43
C THR A 64 -21.80 -13.98 -2.86
N SER A 65 -21.49 -15.24 -3.09
CA SER A 65 -20.20 -15.65 -3.65
C SER A 65 -19.95 -15.03 -5.03
N ALA A 66 -20.99 -14.86 -5.84
CA ALA A 66 -20.89 -14.22 -7.15
C ALA A 66 -20.51 -12.72 -7.03
N GLU A 67 -21.09 -12.02 -6.06
CA GLU A 67 -20.74 -10.63 -5.80
C GLU A 67 -19.31 -10.48 -5.26
N LEU A 68 -18.85 -11.40 -4.41
CA LEU A 68 -17.45 -11.42 -3.96
C LEU A 68 -16.47 -11.66 -5.13
N LEU A 69 -16.82 -12.52 -6.08
CA LEU A 69 -16.03 -12.70 -7.30
C LEU A 69 -16.02 -11.44 -8.19
N ALA A 70 -17.16 -10.74 -8.28
CA ALA A 70 -17.24 -9.46 -9.00
C ALA A 70 -16.34 -8.40 -8.33
N ILE A 71 -16.39 -8.29 -7.00
CA ILE A 71 -15.51 -7.42 -6.21
C ILE A 71 -14.03 -7.74 -6.46
N GLU A 72 -13.65 -9.01 -6.42
CA GLU A 72 -12.28 -9.44 -6.70
C GLU A 72 -11.86 -9.09 -8.14
N SER A 73 -12.74 -9.32 -9.11
CA SER A 73 -12.51 -9.01 -10.52
C SER A 73 -12.26 -7.51 -10.74
N ASP A 74 -13.07 -6.65 -10.13
CA ASP A 74 -12.90 -5.21 -10.24
C ASP A 74 -11.62 -4.73 -9.55
N ALA A 75 -11.30 -5.28 -8.38
CA ALA A 75 -10.05 -4.97 -7.69
C ALA A 75 -8.82 -5.34 -8.53
N ARG A 76 -8.85 -6.50 -9.20
CA ARG A 76 -7.78 -6.92 -10.12
C ARG A 76 -7.68 -6.03 -11.34
N ARG A 77 -8.81 -5.56 -11.87
CA ARG A 77 -8.85 -4.63 -13.01
C ARG A 77 -8.20 -3.29 -12.65
N GLU A 78 -8.49 -2.73 -11.48
CA GLU A 78 -7.85 -1.49 -11.02
C GLU A 78 -6.33 -1.64 -10.93
N LEU A 79 -5.84 -2.76 -10.38
CA LEU A 79 -4.40 -3.05 -10.34
C LEU A 79 -3.79 -3.15 -11.74
N GLN A 80 -4.46 -3.82 -12.66
CA GLN A 80 -3.99 -3.96 -14.04
C GLN A 80 -3.89 -2.61 -14.73
N VAL A 81 -4.91 -1.76 -14.60
CA VAL A 81 -4.94 -0.40 -15.17
C VAL A 81 -3.85 0.48 -14.55
N ALA A 82 -3.76 0.51 -13.22
CA ALA A 82 -2.79 1.36 -12.53
C ALA A 82 -1.32 1.03 -12.87
N PHE A 83 -1.00 -0.24 -13.12
CA PHE A 83 0.35 -0.71 -13.38
C PHE A 83 0.59 -1.19 -14.82
N GLU A 84 -0.32 -0.93 -15.77
CA GLU A 84 -0.25 -1.44 -17.14
C GLU A 84 1.06 -1.10 -17.88
N HIS A 85 1.61 0.08 -17.61
CA HIS A 85 2.84 0.57 -18.23
C HIS A 85 4.11 0.22 -17.45
N THR A 86 3.98 -0.44 -16.31
CA THR A 86 5.12 -0.83 -15.48
C THR A 86 5.50 -2.29 -15.72
N ARG A 87 6.68 -2.67 -15.22
CA ARG A 87 7.13 -4.06 -15.25
C ARG A 87 6.48 -4.96 -14.20
N LEU A 88 5.62 -4.41 -13.34
CA LEU A 88 4.91 -5.19 -12.34
C LEU A 88 3.91 -6.14 -13.02
N GLN A 89 3.98 -7.42 -12.69
CA GLN A 89 3.11 -8.44 -13.26
C GLN A 89 2.40 -9.23 -12.17
N PHE A 90 1.08 -9.15 -12.18
CA PHE A 90 0.23 -9.89 -11.24
C PHE A 90 0.09 -11.33 -11.72
N THR A 91 0.93 -12.21 -11.19
CA THR A 91 1.02 -13.61 -11.58
C THR A 91 0.83 -14.52 -10.37
N GLY A 92 0.52 -15.80 -10.62
CA GLY A 92 0.47 -16.82 -9.58
C GLY A 92 1.86 -17.29 -9.12
N SER A 93 2.88 -16.45 -9.19
CA SER A 93 4.23 -16.82 -8.76
C SER A 93 4.25 -17.26 -7.29
N PRO A 94 4.88 -18.40 -6.96
CA PRO A 94 4.99 -18.86 -5.57
C PRO A 94 5.90 -17.99 -4.72
N LYS A 95 6.73 -17.14 -5.36
CA LYS A 95 7.67 -16.22 -4.69
C LYS A 95 7.58 -14.83 -5.30
N PRO A 96 6.46 -14.11 -5.11
CA PRO A 96 6.33 -12.76 -5.62
C PRO A 96 7.28 -11.80 -4.89
N ALA A 97 7.81 -10.81 -5.62
CA ALA A 97 8.60 -9.74 -5.02
C ALA A 97 7.72 -8.82 -4.16
N PHE A 98 6.54 -8.51 -4.66
CA PHE A 98 5.55 -7.68 -3.99
C PHE A 98 4.25 -8.44 -3.82
N ARG A 99 3.58 -8.25 -2.69
CA ARG A 99 2.33 -8.95 -2.40
C ARG A 99 1.38 -8.11 -1.58
N VAL A 100 0.10 -8.20 -1.90
CA VAL A 100 -0.99 -7.63 -1.10
C VAL A 100 -2.07 -8.69 -0.96
N ARG A 101 -2.52 -8.91 0.27
CA ARG A 101 -3.67 -9.75 0.57
C ARG A 101 -4.82 -8.90 1.07
N VAL A 102 -6.02 -9.25 0.67
CA VAL A 102 -7.27 -8.69 1.18
C VAL A 102 -7.79 -9.62 2.26
N VAL A 103 -8.03 -9.12 3.45
CA VAL A 103 -8.56 -9.89 4.57
C VAL A 103 -9.85 -9.25 5.08
N PRO A 104 -10.77 -10.00 5.68
CA PRO A 104 -12.00 -9.44 6.23
C PRO A 104 -11.71 -8.37 7.29
N GLN A 105 -10.79 -8.68 8.19
CA GLN A 105 -10.27 -7.79 9.22
C GLN A 105 -8.87 -8.29 9.64
N PRO A 106 -7.87 -7.41 9.85
CA PRO A 106 -6.58 -7.83 10.36
C PRO A 106 -6.74 -8.48 11.75
N GLY A 107 -6.14 -9.67 11.92
CA GLY A 107 -6.34 -10.51 13.11
C GLY A 107 -5.46 -10.18 14.31
N ASP A 108 -4.70 -9.08 14.30
CA ASP A 108 -3.67 -8.82 15.30
C ASP A 108 -4.12 -7.94 16.49
N GLY A 109 -5.37 -7.52 16.51
CA GLY A 109 -5.94 -6.73 17.63
C GLY A 109 -5.18 -5.44 17.96
N ARG A 110 -4.22 -5.07 17.16
CA ARG A 110 -3.39 -3.88 17.33
C ARG A 110 -3.86 -2.77 16.42
N SER A 111 -4.06 -1.61 17.02
CA SER A 111 -4.21 -0.33 16.37
C SER A 111 -5.55 -0.06 15.69
N PHE A 112 -5.81 1.23 15.53
CA PHE A 112 -6.94 1.75 14.79
C PHE A 112 -7.02 1.08 13.42
N PRO A 113 -8.20 0.61 13.05
CA PRO A 113 -8.37 -0.12 11.81
C PRO A 113 -8.07 0.79 10.62
N THR A 114 -6.99 0.51 9.91
CA THR A 114 -6.63 1.18 8.66
C THR A 114 -7.21 0.44 7.47
N ALA A 115 -7.45 1.16 6.37
CA ALA A 115 -7.90 0.56 5.12
C ALA A 115 -6.85 -0.37 4.50
N GLY A 116 -5.58 0.00 4.65
CA GLY A 116 -4.45 -0.80 4.22
C GLY A 116 -3.22 -0.52 5.05
N GLU A 117 -2.29 -1.44 5.01
CA GLU A 117 -0.94 -1.27 5.54
C GLU A 117 0.07 -2.02 4.67
N SER A 118 1.28 -1.51 4.59
CA SER A 118 2.35 -2.21 3.89
C SER A 118 3.70 -2.08 4.58
N ARG A 119 4.57 -3.05 4.25
CA ARG A 119 5.97 -3.09 4.69
C ARG A 119 6.86 -3.23 3.48
N ALA A 120 7.76 -2.30 3.32
CA ALA A 120 8.76 -2.31 2.26
C ALA A 120 10.09 -2.86 2.78
N PHE A 121 10.75 -3.67 1.97
CA PHE A 121 12.06 -4.23 2.27
C PHE A 121 13.04 -3.77 1.18
N GLY A 122 13.64 -2.59 1.40
CA GLY A 122 14.62 -2.00 0.49
C GLY A 122 14.12 -1.65 -0.91
N GLY A 123 12.80 -1.55 -1.11
CA GLY A 123 12.18 -1.25 -2.41
C GLY A 123 12.27 -2.37 -3.45
N ILE A 124 12.76 -3.57 -3.07
CA ILE A 124 12.90 -4.74 -3.93
C ILE A 124 11.94 -5.87 -3.56
N ARG A 125 11.36 -5.80 -2.38
CA ARG A 125 10.33 -6.71 -1.88
C ARG A 125 9.38 -5.97 -0.97
N GLY A 126 8.16 -6.47 -0.85
CA GLY A 126 7.21 -5.90 0.06
C GLY A 126 6.03 -6.83 0.33
N SER A 127 5.31 -6.52 1.40
CA SER A 127 4.05 -7.18 1.73
C SER A 127 3.06 -6.15 2.28
N GLY A 128 1.79 -6.31 1.95
CA GLY A 128 0.72 -5.46 2.42
C GLY A 128 -0.55 -6.22 2.69
N THR A 129 -1.46 -5.55 3.37
CA THR A 129 -2.79 -6.06 3.71
C THR A 129 -3.81 -4.96 3.44
N VAL A 130 -4.93 -5.32 2.85
CA VAL A 130 -6.11 -4.46 2.68
C VAL A 130 -7.23 -5.00 3.57
N ASN A 131 -7.86 -4.12 4.34
CA ASN A 131 -8.99 -4.46 5.18
C ASN A 131 -10.28 -4.35 4.39
N PHE A 132 -10.87 -5.50 4.02
CA PHE A 132 -12.10 -5.57 3.25
C PHE A 132 -13.23 -4.76 3.89
N ASN A 133 -13.49 -5.01 5.17
CA ASN A 133 -14.65 -4.42 5.86
C ASN A 133 -14.54 -2.89 5.92
N ILE A 134 -13.36 -2.33 6.20
CA ILE A 134 -13.18 -0.87 6.26
C ILE A 134 -13.40 -0.23 4.89
N VAL A 135 -12.76 -0.79 3.85
CA VAL A 135 -12.90 -0.26 2.50
C VAL A 135 -14.35 -0.36 2.02
N ALA A 136 -14.99 -1.53 2.24
CA ALA A 136 -16.37 -1.74 1.84
C ALA A 136 -17.35 -0.81 2.57
N LEU A 137 -17.23 -0.68 3.91
CA LEU A 137 -18.07 0.24 4.69
C LEU A 137 -17.87 1.70 4.27
N SER A 138 -16.63 2.08 3.93
CA SER A 138 -16.35 3.42 3.40
C SER A 138 -17.00 3.63 2.04
N ALA A 139 -16.94 2.65 1.13
CA ALA A 139 -17.64 2.72 -0.15
C ALA A 139 -19.14 2.96 0.03
N LEU A 140 -19.77 2.23 0.96
CA LEU A 140 -21.19 2.36 1.27
C LEU A 140 -21.51 3.71 1.93
N ALA A 141 -20.63 4.25 2.76
CA ALA A 141 -20.81 5.53 3.42
C ALA A 141 -20.79 6.71 2.44
N TYR A 142 -20.01 6.61 1.37
CA TYR A 142 -19.91 7.63 0.32
C TYR A 142 -20.86 7.41 -0.85
N ALA A 143 -21.65 6.34 -0.85
CA ALA A 143 -22.60 6.05 -1.90
C ALA A 143 -23.70 7.10 -1.99
N GLN A 144 -24.15 7.37 -3.20
CA GLN A 144 -25.35 8.18 -3.40
C GLN A 144 -26.61 7.39 -2.95
N ARG A 145 -27.63 8.10 -2.51
CA ARG A 145 -28.89 7.46 -2.07
C ARG A 145 -29.59 6.65 -3.16
N THR A 146 -29.29 6.97 -4.41
CA THR A 146 -29.85 6.32 -5.61
C THR A 146 -29.00 5.15 -6.11
N SER A 147 -27.84 4.90 -5.53
CA SER A 147 -26.96 3.81 -5.96
C SER A 147 -27.61 2.45 -5.76
N GLY A 148 -27.72 1.68 -6.83
CA GLY A 148 -28.20 0.31 -6.81
C GLY A 148 -27.16 -0.65 -6.22
N ARG A 149 -27.61 -1.85 -5.82
CA ARG A 149 -26.73 -2.88 -5.21
C ARG A 149 -25.54 -3.25 -6.09
N GLU A 150 -25.75 -3.38 -7.40
CA GLU A 150 -24.69 -3.70 -8.35
C GLU A 150 -23.60 -2.60 -8.36
N GLU A 151 -24.01 -1.33 -8.41
CA GLU A 151 -23.06 -0.20 -8.34
C GLU A 151 -22.26 -0.20 -7.04
N LEU A 152 -22.90 -0.53 -5.91
CA LEU A 152 -22.25 -0.63 -4.60
C LEU A 152 -21.21 -1.76 -4.59
N VAL A 153 -21.53 -2.93 -5.15
CA VAL A 153 -20.61 -4.06 -5.30
C VAL A 153 -19.38 -3.64 -6.12
N HIS A 154 -19.59 -2.99 -7.26
CA HIS A 154 -18.51 -2.48 -8.10
C HIS A 154 -17.68 -1.39 -7.40
N ALA A 155 -18.30 -0.49 -6.64
CA ALA A 155 -17.59 0.53 -5.87
C ALA A 155 -16.70 -0.09 -4.79
N ILE A 156 -17.16 -1.14 -4.11
CA ILE A 156 -16.35 -1.90 -3.15
C ILE A 156 -15.12 -2.50 -3.87
N GLY A 157 -15.32 -3.13 -5.02
CA GLY A 157 -14.24 -3.74 -5.79
C GLY A 157 -13.18 -2.71 -6.22
N ARG A 158 -13.63 -1.57 -6.78
CA ARG A 158 -12.74 -0.45 -7.12
C ARG A 158 -11.96 0.05 -5.91
N GLY A 159 -12.65 0.29 -4.79
CA GLY A 159 -12.00 0.77 -3.56
C GLY A 159 -10.91 -0.17 -3.06
N ILE A 160 -11.18 -1.48 -3.03
CA ILE A 160 -10.20 -2.50 -2.63
C ILE A 160 -9.01 -2.50 -3.58
N GLY A 161 -9.24 -2.47 -4.90
CA GLY A 161 -8.19 -2.41 -5.91
C GLY A 161 -7.30 -1.18 -5.76
N ARG A 162 -7.89 0.00 -5.56
CA ARG A 162 -7.19 1.28 -5.39
C ARG A 162 -6.39 1.35 -4.10
N THR A 163 -6.95 0.83 -3.00
CA THR A 163 -6.19 0.66 -1.76
C THR A 163 -5.00 -0.29 -1.99
N ALA A 164 -5.20 -1.39 -2.71
CA ALA A 164 -4.10 -2.28 -3.04
C ALA A 164 -3.04 -1.62 -3.96
N VAL A 165 -3.44 -0.79 -4.93
CA VAL A 165 -2.51 0.03 -5.75
C VAL A 165 -1.63 0.91 -4.85
N HIS A 166 -2.25 1.60 -3.90
CA HIS A 166 -1.58 2.45 -2.93
C HIS A 166 -0.56 1.66 -2.10
N GLU A 167 -0.95 0.50 -1.58
CA GLU A 167 -0.06 -0.37 -0.79
C GLU A 167 1.10 -0.94 -1.63
N PHE A 168 0.88 -1.33 -2.89
CA PHE A 168 1.96 -1.73 -3.78
C PHE A 168 2.94 -0.58 -4.05
N ALA A 169 2.45 0.64 -4.22
CA ALA A 169 3.30 1.81 -4.41
C ALA A 169 4.17 2.09 -3.17
N HIS A 170 3.62 1.97 -1.97
CA HIS A 170 4.39 2.05 -0.73
C HIS A 170 5.50 1.00 -0.65
N GLN A 171 5.24 -0.24 -1.10
CA GLN A 171 6.26 -1.29 -1.10
C GLN A 171 7.43 -0.96 -2.04
N VAL A 172 7.16 -0.30 -3.16
CA VAL A 172 8.17 0.07 -4.16
C VAL A 172 8.92 1.35 -3.76
N LEU A 173 8.19 2.38 -3.32
CA LEU A 173 8.73 3.72 -3.08
C LEU A 173 9.16 3.95 -1.63
N GLY A 174 8.67 3.15 -0.70
CA GLY A 174 8.78 3.37 0.72
C GLY A 174 7.76 4.41 1.25
N PRO A 175 7.68 4.59 2.59
CA PRO A 175 6.65 5.42 3.22
C PRO A 175 6.65 6.87 2.75
N ALA A 176 7.83 7.47 2.56
CA ALA A 176 7.97 8.86 2.15
C ALA A 176 7.63 9.12 0.66
N GLY A 177 7.31 8.06 -0.09
CA GLY A 177 7.03 8.16 -1.53
C GLY A 177 5.57 8.40 -1.88
N MET A 178 4.68 8.33 -0.90
CA MET A 178 3.22 8.39 -1.05
C MET A 178 2.65 9.38 -0.02
N ASP A 179 1.34 9.52 0.05
CA ASP A 179 0.61 10.30 1.07
C ASP A 179 0.86 11.82 1.10
N GLY A 180 1.57 12.36 0.11
CA GLY A 180 1.94 13.78 0.07
C GLY A 180 1.10 14.66 -0.86
N THR A 181 0.08 14.11 -1.53
CA THR A 181 -0.71 14.87 -2.50
C THR A 181 -2.03 15.37 -1.93
N ALA A 182 -2.37 16.62 -2.28
CA ALA A 182 -3.72 17.16 -2.05
C ALA A 182 -4.71 16.76 -3.16
N ASP A 183 -4.23 16.15 -4.25
CA ASP A 183 -5.06 15.72 -5.36
C ASP A 183 -5.87 14.49 -5.00
N ARG A 184 -7.18 14.67 -4.82
CA ARG A 184 -8.13 13.62 -4.44
C ARG A 184 -8.38 12.58 -5.53
N LEU A 185 -8.00 12.86 -6.77
CA LEU A 185 -8.12 11.96 -7.91
C LEU A 185 -6.85 11.15 -8.14
N SER A 186 -5.85 11.28 -7.26
CA SER A 186 -4.60 10.53 -7.37
C SER A 186 -4.63 9.24 -6.57
N TYR A 187 -4.04 8.16 -7.11
CA TYR A 187 -3.71 6.94 -6.37
C TYR A 187 -2.78 7.19 -5.16
N GLU A 188 -2.10 8.33 -5.14
CA GLU A 188 -1.18 8.73 -4.06
C GLU A 188 -1.89 9.32 -2.84
N HIS A 189 -3.19 9.58 -2.95
CA HIS A 189 -3.96 10.14 -1.84
C HIS A 189 -4.25 9.05 -0.80
N GLY A 190 -3.84 9.27 0.46
CA GLY A 190 -3.92 8.26 1.52
C GLY A 190 -5.31 8.07 2.14
N ASP A 191 -6.24 9.01 1.98
CA ASP A 191 -7.56 8.95 2.60
C ASP A 191 -8.60 8.26 1.72
N LEU A 192 -9.48 7.47 2.34
CA LEU A 192 -10.69 6.97 1.69
C LEU A 192 -11.74 8.08 1.60
N ARG A 193 -12.07 8.50 0.38
CA ARG A 193 -13.07 9.53 0.07
C ARG A 193 -13.98 9.07 -1.06
N ALA A 194 -15.03 9.82 -1.36
CA ALA A 194 -15.95 9.48 -2.43
C ALA A 194 -15.25 9.22 -3.78
N GLU A 195 -14.26 10.03 -4.11
CA GLU A 195 -13.48 9.91 -5.36
C GLU A 195 -12.76 8.57 -5.45
N HIS A 196 -12.29 8.05 -4.30
CA HIS A 196 -11.62 6.75 -4.22
C HIS A 196 -12.52 5.58 -4.67
N PHE A 197 -13.82 5.73 -4.64
CA PHE A 197 -14.79 4.69 -5.00
C PHE A 197 -15.49 4.95 -6.33
N TYR A 198 -15.74 6.21 -6.65
CA TYR A 198 -16.69 6.60 -7.70
C TYR A 198 -16.08 7.42 -8.83
N ALA A 199 -14.90 8.01 -8.67
CA ALA A 199 -14.23 8.75 -9.75
C ALA A 199 -13.21 7.90 -10.51
N GLN A 200 -12.69 8.39 -11.62
CA GLN A 200 -11.52 7.85 -12.27
C GLN A 200 -10.25 8.42 -11.61
N LEU A 201 -9.35 7.55 -11.19
CA LEU A 201 -8.08 7.97 -10.59
C LEU A 201 -6.95 7.98 -11.61
N HIS A 202 -5.91 8.75 -11.31
CA HIS A 202 -4.68 8.82 -12.09
C HIS A 202 -3.45 8.82 -11.17
N TRP A 203 -2.29 8.63 -11.76
CA TRP A 203 -1.03 8.81 -11.05
C TRP A 203 -0.62 10.29 -11.08
N GLY A 204 -0.10 10.77 -9.96
CA GLY A 204 0.58 12.05 -9.83
C GLY A 204 2.11 11.88 -9.90
N PRO A 205 2.89 12.63 -9.10
CA PRO A 205 4.35 12.61 -9.12
C PRO A 205 4.99 11.25 -8.81
N ALA A 206 4.30 10.34 -8.13
CA ALA A 206 4.80 9.00 -7.85
C ALA A 206 4.97 8.15 -9.11
N ALA A 207 4.24 8.43 -10.20
CA ALA A 207 4.37 7.69 -11.46
C ALA A 207 5.82 7.64 -11.95
N ALA A 208 6.48 8.79 -12.02
CA ALA A 208 7.87 8.88 -12.48
C ALA A 208 8.82 8.09 -11.57
N ARG A 209 8.60 8.14 -10.26
CA ARG A 209 9.39 7.39 -9.29
C ARG A 209 9.16 5.89 -9.38
N LEU A 210 7.91 5.46 -9.59
CA LEU A 210 7.58 4.06 -9.86
C LEU A 210 8.28 3.56 -11.12
N GLN A 211 8.19 4.31 -12.21
CA GLN A 211 8.87 3.98 -13.46
C GLN A 211 10.39 3.89 -13.30
N GLN A 212 10.98 4.79 -12.53
CA GLN A 212 12.41 4.75 -12.23
C GLN A 212 12.81 3.50 -11.42
N ARG A 213 11.98 3.09 -10.46
CA ARG A 213 12.27 1.98 -9.55
C ARG A 213 12.02 0.61 -10.17
N ILE A 214 10.87 0.44 -10.81
CA ILE A 214 10.47 -0.87 -11.34
C ILE A 214 10.54 -0.95 -12.88
N GLY A 215 10.81 0.16 -13.56
CA GLY A 215 10.94 0.24 -15.00
C GLY A 215 9.62 0.23 -15.75
N LEU A 216 9.68 0.61 -17.02
CA LEU A 216 8.57 0.54 -17.95
C LEU A 216 8.48 -0.84 -18.60
N ARG A 217 7.28 -1.26 -18.89
CA ARG A 217 7.01 -2.43 -19.73
C ARG A 217 7.40 -2.07 -21.17
N ARG A 218 8.28 -2.83 -21.80
CA ARG A 218 8.56 -2.67 -23.23
C ARG A 218 7.31 -3.09 -24.00
N SER A 219 6.78 -2.21 -24.86
CA SER A 219 5.82 -2.60 -25.88
C SER A 219 6.48 -3.63 -26.79
N ARG A 220 5.83 -4.76 -26.99
CA ARG A 220 6.23 -5.77 -27.97
C ARG A 220 5.74 -5.35 -29.34
#